data_708f33fc3f85c2bf17ad65b63682efad
#
_entry.id   708f33fc3f85c2bf17ad65b63682efad
#
_cell.length_a   1.000
_cell.length_b   1.000
_cell.length_c   1.000
_cell.angle_alpha   90.00
_cell.angle_beta   90.00
_cell.angle_gamma   90.00
#
_symmetry.space_group_name_H-M   'P 1'
#
loop_
_entity.id
_entity.type
_entity.pdbx_description
1 polymer ?
#
loop_
_entity_poly.entity_id
_entity_poly.type
_entity_poly.pdbx_seq_one_letter_code
_entity_poly.pdbx_strand_id
1 'polypeptide(L)'
;MAELYKQLTVWIEEKQPVKIKTDRGEATFLPVKLYKDARKLFVYNRKMKLMNICLDHIISIEPTRIYGSFDIREQKVVHMY
;
A
#
# COMPACT_ATOMS: atom_id res chain seq x y z
N MET A 1 8.97 -13.33 8.30
CA MET A 1 9.05 -11.85 8.26
C MET A 1 9.95 -11.36 7.14
N ALA A 2 11.09 -12.02 6.93
CA ALA A 2 11.98 -11.57 5.85
C ALA A 2 11.30 -11.64 4.49
N GLU A 3 10.50 -12.66 4.25
CA GLU A 3 9.80 -12.77 2.98
C GLU A 3 8.76 -11.68 2.80
N LEU A 4 8.09 -11.30 3.90
CA LEU A 4 7.12 -10.21 3.81
C LEU A 4 7.81 -8.91 3.45
N TYR A 5 8.96 -8.64 4.04
CA TYR A 5 9.70 -7.43 3.72
C TYR A 5 10.14 -7.40 2.27
N LYS A 6 10.62 -8.53 1.76
CA LYS A 6 11.00 -8.62 0.35
C LYS A 6 9.81 -8.36 -0.55
N GLN A 7 8.68 -8.98 -0.23
CA GLN A 7 7.49 -8.83 -1.05
C GLN A 7 6.98 -7.40 -1.02
N LEU A 8 7.00 -6.79 0.15
CA LEU A 8 6.57 -5.39 0.26
C LEU A 8 7.46 -4.47 -0.56
N THR A 9 8.77 -4.73 -0.54
CA THR A 9 9.70 -3.93 -1.33
C THR A 9 9.38 -4.03 -2.82
N VAL A 10 9.09 -5.23 -3.30
CA VAL A 10 8.73 -5.42 -4.69
C VAL A 10 7.46 -4.65 -5.03
N TRP A 11 6.43 -4.77 -4.19
CA TRP A 11 5.17 -4.08 -4.44
C TRP A 11 5.35 -2.57 -4.43
N ILE A 12 6.21 -2.05 -3.55
CA ILE A 12 6.50 -0.63 -3.51
C ILE A 12 7.14 -0.18 -4.82
N GLU A 13 8.14 -0.93 -5.28
CA GLU A 13 8.85 -0.59 -6.50
C GLU A 13 7.96 -0.67 -7.72
N GLU A 14 7.06 -1.63 -7.73
CA GLU A 14 6.16 -1.84 -8.86
C GLU A 14 4.91 -0.98 -8.78
N LYS A 15 4.75 -0.23 -7.71
CA LYS A 15 3.54 0.57 -7.48
C LYS A 15 2.30 -0.30 -7.55
N GLN A 16 2.38 -1.45 -6.90
CA GLN A 16 1.32 -2.45 -6.91
C GLN A 16 0.34 -2.18 -5.79
N PRO A 17 -0.93 -1.90 -6.10
CA PRO A 17 -1.94 -1.76 -5.04
C PRO A 17 -2.10 -3.07 -4.28
N VAL A 18 -2.31 -2.96 -2.99
CA VAL A 18 -2.46 -4.13 -2.13
C VAL A 18 -3.69 -3.99 -1.26
N LYS A 19 -4.27 -5.12 -0.92
CA LYS A 19 -5.38 -5.17 0.02
C LYS A 19 -4.81 -5.59 1.37
N ILE A 20 -5.01 -4.75 2.37
CA ILE A 20 -4.47 -4.98 3.71
C ILE A 20 -5.62 -5.19 4.68
N LYS A 21 -5.54 -6.28 5.41
CA LYS A 21 -6.52 -6.58 6.45
C LYS A 21 -5.87 -6.37 7.81
N THR A 22 -6.54 -5.60 8.66
CA THR A 22 -6.12 -5.39 10.03
C THR A 22 -7.29 -5.70 10.94
N ASP A 23 -7.09 -5.54 12.25
CA ASP A 23 -8.16 -5.74 13.20
C ASP A 23 -9.28 -4.71 13.04
N ARG A 24 -9.05 -3.65 12.30
CA ARG A 24 -10.06 -2.60 12.07
C ARG A 24 -10.82 -2.79 10.77
N GLY A 25 -10.44 -3.78 9.97
CA GLY A 25 -11.11 -4.03 8.72
C GLY A 25 -10.13 -4.23 7.60
N GLU A 26 -10.65 -4.16 6.38
CA GLU A 26 -9.89 -4.46 5.19
C GLU A 26 -10.06 -3.32 4.20
N ALA A 27 -8.97 -2.90 3.56
CA ALA A 27 -9.01 -1.83 2.59
C ALA A 27 -7.86 -1.96 1.60
N THR A 28 -7.97 -1.24 0.50
CA THR A 28 -6.96 -1.24 -0.56
C THR A 28 -6.07 -0.02 -0.39
N PHE A 29 -4.77 -0.24 -0.51
CA PHE A 29 -3.78 0.81 -0.34
C PHE A 29 -2.70 0.68 -1.40
N LEU A 30 -1.97 1.78 -1.61
CA LEU A 30 -0.80 1.77 -2.47
C LEU A 30 0.44 1.93 -1.59
N PRO A 31 1.27 0.90 -1.46
CA PRO A 31 2.44 0.99 -0.58
C PRO A 31 3.49 1.93 -1.16
N VAL A 32 4.10 2.71 -0.30
CA VAL A 32 5.05 3.74 -0.70
C VAL A 32 6.42 3.50 -0.11
N LYS A 33 6.50 3.22 1.17
CA LYS A 33 7.78 3.06 1.83
C LYS A 33 7.65 2.18 3.06
N LEU A 34 8.67 1.37 3.28
CA LEU A 34 8.72 0.46 4.42
C LEU A 34 9.84 0.91 5.35
N TYR A 35 9.50 1.13 6.60
CA TYR A 35 10.46 1.43 7.66
C TYR A 35 10.56 0.22 8.58
N LYS A 36 11.56 -0.61 8.33
CA LYS A 36 11.69 -1.87 9.04
C LYS A 36 11.93 -1.67 10.53
N ASP A 37 12.78 -0.71 10.88
CA ASP A 37 13.12 -0.48 12.27
C ASP A 37 11.95 0.02 13.08
N ALA A 38 11.13 0.86 12.47
CA ALA A 38 9.93 1.37 13.12
C ALA A 38 8.74 0.44 12.97
N ARG A 39 8.88 -0.61 12.17
CA ARG A 39 7.83 -1.57 11.87
C ARG A 39 6.59 -0.88 11.34
N LYS A 40 6.80 0.01 10.39
CA LYS A 40 5.71 0.79 9.80
C LYS A 40 5.77 0.75 8.29
N LEU A 41 4.59 0.69 7.69
CA LEU A 41 4.43 0.74 6.26
C LEU A 41 3.68 2.02 5.92
N PHE A 42 4.27 2.85 5.07
CA PHE A 42 3.61 4.05 4.60
C PHE A 42 2.90 3.74 3.30
N VAL A 43 1.64 4.16 3.23
CA VAL A 43 0.77 3.84 2.10
C VAL A 43 -0.06 5.06 1.75
N TYR A 44 -0.55 5.10 0.52
CA TYR A 44 -1.61 6.02 0.12
C TYR A 44 -2.94 5.29 0.21
N ASN A 45 -3.94 5.95 0.81
CA ASN A 45 -5.27 5.38 0.78
C ASN A 45 -5.97 5.73 -0.54
N ARG A 46 -7.23 5.34 -0.66
CA ARG A 46 -7.95 5.54 -1.92
C ARG A 46 -8.20 7.01 -2.23
N LYS A 47 -8.06 7.88 -1.26
CA LYS A 47 -8.16 9.32 -1.46
C LYS A 47 -6.80 9.95 -1.68
N MET A 48 -5.77 9.12 -1.87
CA MET A 48 -4.40 9.54 -2.10
C MET A 48 -3.81 10.32 -0.94
N LYS A 49 -4.24 10.00 0.26
CA LYS A 49 -3.67 10.58 1.47
C LYS A 49 -2.66 9.61 2.05
N LEU A 50 -1.55 10.16 2.49
CA LEU A 50 -0.47 9.35 3.06
C LEU A 50 -0.87 8.90 4.46
N MET A 51 -0.72 7.62 4.72
CA MET A 51 -1.01 7.02 6.01
C MET A 51 0.10 6.07 6.37
N ASN A 52 0.20 5.73 7.66
CA ASN A 52 1.12 4.68 8.06
C ASN A 52 0.35 3.60 8.79
N ILE A 53 0.82 2.37 8.62
CA ILE A 53 0.20 1.21 9.22
C ILE A 53 1.28 0.47 9.97
N CYS A 54 1.02 0.15 11.23
CA CYS A 54 1.94 -0.65 12.03
C CYS A 54 1.91 -2.09 11.50
N LEU A 55 3.08 -2.63 11.21
CA LEU A 55 3.18 -3.98 10.66
C LEU A 55 2.57 -5.01 11.61
N ASP A 56 2.63 -4.74 12.90
CA ASP A 56 2.09 -5.66 13.89
C ASP A 56 0.56 -5.77 13.83
N HIS A 57 -0.10 -4.81 13.23
CA HIS A 57 -1.55 -4.82 13.12
C HIS A 57 -2.04 -5.49 11.83
N ILE A 58 -1.14 -5.83 10.94
CA ILE A 58 -1.52 -6.41 9.66
C ILE A 58 -1.79 -7.90 9.86
N ILE A 59 -3.01 -8.30 9.53
CA ILE A 59 -3.41 -9.71 9.58
C ILE A 59 -3.04 -10.38 8.27
N SER A 60 -3.31 -9.70 7.16
CA SER A 60 -2.94 -10.22 5.85
C SER A 60 -2.75 -9.08 4.88
N ILE A 61 -1.95 -9.31 3.86
CA ILE A 61 -1.69 -8.34 2.81
C ILE A 61 -1.49 -9.11 1.51
N GLU A 62 -2.17 -8.67 0.46
CA GLU A 62 -2.09 -9.36 -0.81
C GLU A 62 -2.26 -8.36 -1.95
N PRO A 63 -1.67 -8.63 -3.10
CA PRO A 63 -1.82 -7.74 -4.24
C PRO A 63 -3.25 -7.76 -4.75
N THR A 64 -3.67 -6.65 -5.32
CA THR A 64 -5.00 -6.56 -5.90
C THR A 64 -4.88 -5.89 -7.26
N ARG A 65 -5.85 -6.15 -8.12
CA ARG A 65 -5.86 -5.55 -9.45
C ARG A 65 -6.80 -4.37 -9.55
N ILE A 66 -7.26 -3.88 -8.41
CA ILE A 66 -8.18 -2.74 -8.39
C ILE A 66 -7.35 -1.47 -8.50
N TYR A 67 -7.25 -0.95 -9.71
CA TYR A 67 -6.44 0.23 -9.97
C TYR A 67 -7.25 1.51 -10.08
N GLY A 68 -8.53 1.40 -10.26
CA GLY A 68 -9.35 2.58 -10.47
C GLY A 68 -9.31 3.59 -9.33
N SER A 69 -9.03 3.13 -8.12
CA SER A 69 -8.94 4.01 -6.96
C SER A 69 -7.63 4.75 -6.88
N PHE A 70 -6.64 4.29 -7.63
CA PHE A 70 -5.31 4.86 -7.61
C PHE A 70 -4.92 5.24 -9.01
N ASP A 71 -5.52 6.30 -9.51
CA ASP A 71 -5.25 6.73 -10.86
C ASP A 71 -3.94 7.49 -10.90
N ILE A 72 -2.88 6.77 -10.67
CA ILE A 72 -1.55 7.34 -10.56
C ILE A 72 -1.10 7.95 -11.88
N ARG A 73 -1.57 7.39 -12.98
CA ARG A 73 -1.15 7.82 -14.29
C ARG A 73 -1.69 9.18 -14.66
N GLU A 74 -2.79 9.54 -14.09
CA GLU A 74 -3.47 10.77 -14.42
C GLU A 74 -3.16 11.88 -13.48
N GLN A 75 -2.35 11.64 -12.69
CA GLN A 75 -2.06 12.72 -11.75
C GLN A 75 -1.37 13.84 -12.38
N LYS A 76 -1.91 13.15 -12.93
CA LYS A 76 -1.51 13.15 -13.37
C LYS A 76 -1.96 13.36 -13.88
N VAL A 77 -2.55 13.44 -14.31
CA VAL A 77 -2.94 12.79 -14.53
C VAL A 77 -3.57 12.86 -14.73
N VAL A 78 -4.02 13.50 -15.04
CA VAL A 78 -4.62 12.98 -14.89
C VAL A 78 -4.98 13.20 -14.94
N HIS A 79 -5.22 13.76 -15.22
CA HIS A 79 -5.44 13.33 -14.99
C HIS A 79 -5.53 13.60 -15.08
N MET A 80 -5.70 14.13 -15.44
CA MET A 80 -5.62 13.66 -15.17
C MET A 80 -5.76 13.82 -15.35
N TYR A 81 -5.98 14.55 -15.95
CA TYR A 81 -5.86 13.96 -15.82
C TYR A 81 -5.91 14.14 -15.80
#